data_da452b78295393d1fdd452b84a427822
#
_entry.id   da452b78295393d1fdd452b84a427822
#
_cell.length_a   1.000
_cell.length_b   1.000
_cell.length_c   1.000
_cell.angle_alpha   90.00
_cell.angle_beta   90.00
_cell.angle_gamma   90.00
#
_symmetry.space_group_name_H-M   'P 1'
#
loop_
_entity.id
_entity.type
_entity.pdbx_description
1 polymer ?
#
loop_
_entity_poly.entity_id
_entity_poly.type
_entity_poly.pdbx_seq_one_letter_code
_entity_poly.pdbx_strand_id
1 'polypeptide(L)'
;IKDGRWADRKDNISAVISPDRGCRGLLLLKERETESIRIDCIYPVVHGKNCEDGVLQGLLELSGIPYVGPGVAASACSMDKAITKLIAGAAGINQADYVLVTASELKADETATLDRVEAYFNRYPLFIKPANEGSSVGISKVHDRAELGRGLAEAAGYDEKILVEETIVGREIETAV
;
A
#
# COMPACT_ATOMS: atom_id res chain seq x y z
N ILE A 1 -16.77 1.89 -4.07
CA ILE A 1 -15.94 2.37 -5.20
C ILE A 1 -15.79 1.20 -6.16
N LYS A 2 -16.08 1.38 -7.42
CA LYS A 2 -15.86 0.38 -8.47
C LYS A 2 -15.17 1.07 -9.65
N ASP A 3 -14.10 0.46 -10.15
CA ASP A 3 -13.32 0.98 -11.28
C ASP A 3 -12.87 2.45 -11.09
N GLY A 4 -12.49 2.83 -9.84
CA GLY A 4 -12.12 4.18 -9.48
C GLY A 4 -13.27 5.20 -9.44
N ARG A 5 -14.50 4.76 -9.59
CA ARG A 5 -15.70 5.61 -9.57
C ARG A 5 -16.42 5.49 -8.23
N TRP A 6 -16.82 6.62 -7.71
CA TRP A 6 -17.67 6.72 -6.54
C TRP A 6 -19.11 6.90 -7.00
N ALA A 7 -20.02 6.09 -6.48
CA ALA A 7 -21.43 6.18 -6.81
C ALA A 7 -22.29 5.79 -5.61
N ASP A 8 -23.47 6.39 -5.51
CA ASP A 8 -24.51 5.92 -4.61
C ASP A 8 -24.94 4.49 -5.02
N ARG A 9 -24.99 3.59 -4.03
CA ARG A 9 -25.28 2.17 -4.28
C ARG A 9 -26.70 1.93 -4.74
N LYS A 10 -27.64 2.79 -4.34
CA LYS A 10 -29.06 2.59 -4.62
C LYS A 10 -29.40 2.92 -6.07
N ASP A 11 -28.95 4.09 -6.53
CA ASP A 11 -29.35 4.63 -7.83
C ASP A 11 -28.18 4.71 -8.84
N ASN A 12 -26.99 4.25 -8.43
CA ASN A 12 -25.76 4.28 -9.22
C ASN A 12 -25.39 5.68 -9.73
N ILE A 13 -25.79 6.71 -8.99
CA ILE A 13 -25.46 8.11 -9.28
C ILE A 13 -24.01 8.36 -8.89
N SER A 14 -23.25 9.00 -9.77
CA SER A 14 -21.87 9.39 -9.45
C SER A 14 -21.84 10.29 -8.24
N ALA A 15 -20.90 10.03 -7.33
CA ALA A 15 -20.76 10.76 -6.09
C ALA A 15 -19.32 11.20 -5.87
N VAL A 16 -19.13 12.29 -5.12
CA VAL A 16 -17.81 12.81 -4.75
C VAL A 16 -17.85 13.39 -3.35
N ILE A 17 -16.81 13.15 -2.56
CA ILE A 17 -16.57 13.86 -1.32
C ILE A 17 -15.92 15.20 -1.67
N SER A 18 -16.55 16.30 -1.30
CA SER A 18 -15.98 17.63 -1.51
C SER A 18 -14.80 17.86 -0.56
N PRO A 19 -13.66 18.35 -1.05
CA PRO A 19 -12.58 18.81 -0.19
C PRO A 19 -12.91 20.15 0.52
N ASP A 20 -13.99 20.81 0.13
CA ASP A 20 -14.45 22.05 0.76
C ASP A 20 -15.14 21.73 2.10
N ARG A 21 -14.53 22.21 3.18
CA ARG A 21 -15.06 22.06 4.55
C ARG A 21 -16.44 22.67 4.77
N GLY A 22 -16.82 23.66 3.97
CA GLY A 22 -18.16 24.25 4.01
C GLY A 22 -19.23 23.28 3.54
N CYS A 23 -18.92 22.37 2.64
CA CYS A 23 -19.83 21.35 2.14
C CYS A 23 -20.08 20.23 3.16
N ARG A 24 -19.03 19.70 3.81
CA ARG A 24 -19.08 18.60 4.79
C ARG A 24 -20.03 17.48 4.36
N GLY A 25 -19.91 17.02 3.13
CA GLY A 25 -20.88 16.08 2.60
C GLY A 25 -20.45 15.37 1.34
N LEU A 26 -21.35 14.48 0.93
CA LEU A 26 -21.29 13.79 -0.35
C LEU A 26 -22.09 14.60 -1.38
N LEU A 27 -21.46 14.87 -2.50
CA LEU A 27 -22.13 15.49 -3.65
C LEU A 27 -22.55 14.39 -4.62
N LEU A 28 -23.86 14.27 -4.86
CA LEU A 28 -24.42 13.40 -5.90
C LEU A 28 -24.49 14.19 -7.21
N LEU A 29 -23.78 13.71 -8.21
CA LEU A 29 -23.69 14.36 -9.52
C LEU A 29 -24.80 13.81 -10.43
N LYS A 30 -25.94 14.49 -10.45
CA LYS A 30 -27.07 14.18 -11.32
C LYS A 30 -26.95 14.92 -12.66
N GLU A 31 -27.71 14.50 -13.68
CA GLU A 31 -27.62 15.10 -15.03
C GLU A 31 -27.84 16.61 -15.10
N ARG A 32 -28.68 17.15 -14.25
CA ARG A 32 -29.10 18.59 -14.29
C ARG A 32 -28.82 19.36 -13.03
N GLU A 33 -28.45 18.66 -11.94
CA GLU A 33 -28.26 19.28 -10.64
C GLU A 33 -27.25 18.49 -9.81
N THR A 34 -26.69 19.15 -8.79
CA THR A 34 -25.89 18.49 -7.79
C THR A 34 -26.63 18.52 -6.46
N GLU A 35 -26.86 17.36 -5.87
CA GLU A 35 -27.45 17.23 -4.55
C GLU A 35 -26.33 17.04 -3.50
N SER A 36 -26.41 17.82 -2.42
CA SER A 36 -25.48 17.67 -1.30
C SER A 36 -26.14 16.90 -0.17
N ILE A 37 -25.50 15.82 0.26
CA ILE A 37 -25.89 15.03 1.42
C ILE A 37 -24.89 15.31 2.53
N ARG A 38 -25.33 15.94 3.62
CA ARG A 38 -24.48 16.17 4.79
C ARG A 38 -24.10 14.84 5.44
N ILE A 39 -22.82 14.72 5.78
CA ILE A 39 -22.26 13.53 6.46
C ILE A 39 -21.64 13.99 7.78
N ASP A 40 -22.02 13.34 8.86
CA ASP A 40 -21.50 13.63 10.19
C ASP A 40 -20.26 12.81 10.52
N CYS A 41 -20.17 11.58 10.00
CA CYS A 41 -19.02 10.69 10.17
C CYS A 41 -18.92 9.69 9.02
N ILE A 42 -17.69 9.34 8.63
CA ILE A 42 -17.41 8.33 7.61
C ILE A 42 -16.80 7.10 8.28
N TYR A 43 -17.34 5.93 7.96
CA TYR A 43 -16.74 4.64 8.32
C TYR A 43 -16.22 3.97 7.03
N PRO A 44 -14.92 4.11 6.71
CA PRO A 44 -14.37 3.54 5.49
C PRO A 44 -14.30 2.00 5.59
N VAL A 45 -14.95 1.32 4.66
CA VAL A 45 -14.81 -0.14 4.46
C VAL A 45 -14.23 -0.32 3.07
N VAL A 46 -12.93 -0.14 2.97
CA VAL A 46 -12.18 -0.08 1.71
C VAL A 46 -10.86 -0.81 1.87
N HIS A 47 -10.26 -1.26 0.76
CA HIS A 47 -9.02 -2.01 0.77
C HIS A 47 -8.08 -1.57 -0.35
N GLY A 48 -6.78 -1.76 -0.10
CA GLY A 48 -5.72 -1.60 -1.09
C GLY A 48 -5.30 -0.16 -1.37
N LYS A 49 -4.63 -0.02 -2.48
CA LYS A 49 -4.04 1.24 -2.96
C LYS A 49 -5.09 2.35 -3.10
N ASN A 50 -4.72 3.57 -2.75
CA ASN A 50 -5.57 4.78 -2.64
C ASN A 50 -6.62 4.72 -1.52
N CYS A 51 -6.75 3.62 -0.81
CA CYS A 51 -7.73 3.44 0.26
C CYS A 51 -7.09 3.28 1.64
N GLU A 52 -6.00 2.51 1.72
CA GLU A 52 -5.30 2.19 2.98
C GLU A 52 -3.95 2.91 3.12
N ASP A 53 -3.51 3.63 2.09
CA ASP A 53 -2.19 4.27 1.96
C ASP A 53 -2.16 5.76 2.34
N GLY A 54 -3.22 6.29 2.94
CA GLY A 54 -3.32 7.69 3.35
C GLY A 54 -3.96 8.62 2.31
N VAL A 55 -4.14 8.18 1.05
CA VAL A 55 -4.74 9.01 -0.02
C VAL A 55 -6.20 9.33 0.31
N LEU A 56 -7.02 8.32 0.63
CA LEU A 56 -8.39 8.53 1.06
C LEU A 56 -8.46 9.36 2.33
N GLN A 57 -7.62 9.06 3.32
CA GLN A 57 -7.57 9.80 4.58
C GLN A 57 -7.24 11.27 4.35
N GLY A 58 -6.34 11.59 3.41
CA GLY A 58 -6.03 12.97 3.02
C GLY A 58 -7.25 13.71 2.45
N LEU A 59 -8.06 13.07 1.62
CA LEU A 59 -9.31 13.63 1.14
C LEU A 59 -10.30 13.89 2.29
N LEU A 60 -10.41 12.95 3.24
CA LEU A 60 -11.29 13.08 4.39
C LEU A 60 -10.84 14.22 5.33
N GLU A 61 -9.54 14.36 5.56
CA GLU A 61 -8.98 15.51 6.30
C GLU A 61 -9.29 16.85 5.63
N LEU A 62 -9.16 16.94 4.31
CA LEU A 62 -9.51 18.15 3.57
C LEU A 62 -11.00 18.49 3.71
N SER A 63 -11.87 17.49 3.61
CA SER A 63 -13.32 17.67 3.71
C SER A 63 -13.78 18.13 5.10
N GLY A 64 -12.96 17.90 6.13
CA GLY A 64 -13.31 18.19 7.53
C GLY A 64 -14.41 17.28 8.09
N ILE A 65 -14.71 16.17 7.44
CA ILE A 65 -15.66 15.15 7.93
C ILE A 65 -14.91 14.18 8.84
N PRO A 66 -15.34 13.97 10.09
CA PRO A 66 -14.78 12.96 10.96
C PRO A 66 -14.88 11.57 10.33
N TYR A 67 -13.87 10.74 10.55
CA TYR A 67 -13.87 9.37 10.04
C TYR A 67 -13.27 8.39 11.06
N VAL A 68 -13.66 7.14 10.94
CA VAL A 68 -13.16 6.03 11.78
C VAL A 68 -11.93 5.44 11.10
N GLY A 69 -10.86 5.25 11.87
CA GLY A 69 -9.64 4.61 11.41
C GLY A 69 -8.39 5.47 11.60
N PRO A 70 -7.24 5.00 11.14
CA PRO A 70 -5.97 5.70 11.27
C PRO A 70 -5.92 6.94 10.39
N GLY A 71 -5.17 7.95 10.81
CA GLY A 71 -4.93 9.17 10.03
C GLY A 71 -3.95 8.97 8.86
N VAL A 72 -3.72 10.03 8.08
CA VAL A 72 -2.90 10.02 6.86
C VAL A 72 -1.53 9.39 7.09
N ALA A 73 -0.77 9.89 8.08
CA ALA A 73 0.60 9.43 8.31
C ALA A 73 0.64 7.95 8.74
N ALA A 74 -0.26 7.54 9.65
CA ALA A 74 -0.32 6.15 10.10
C ALA A 74 -0.67 5.21 8.94
N SER A 75 -1.67 5.55 8.13
CA SER A 75 -2.06 4.78 6.94
C SER A 75 -0.90 4.65 5.94
N ALA A 76 -0.25 5.76 5.59
CA ALA A 76 0.85 5.77 4.64
C ALA A 76 2.05 4.94 5.15
N CYS A 77 2.44 5.11 6.41
CA CYS A 77 3.55 4.38 7.00
C CYS A 77 3.26 2.87 7.13
N SER A 78 2.02 2.50 7.45
CA SER A 78 1.63 1.09 7.63
C SER A 78 1.47 0.36 6.29
N MET A 79 1.06 1.04 5.23
CA MET A 79 0.94 0.44 3.90
C MET A 79 2.30 0.18 3.26
N ASP A 80 3.26 1.09 3.45
CA ASP A 80 4.60 0.99 2.92
C ASP A 80 5.48 0.09 3.78
N LYS A 81 5.72 -1.14 3.31
CA LYS A 81 6.52 -2.14 4.04
C LYS A 81 7.94 -1.67 4.36
N ALA A 82 8.55 -0.86 3.50
CA ALA A 82 9.89 -0.34 3.74
C ALA A 82 9.89 0.66 4.91
N ILE A 83 8.91 1.56 4.94
CA ILE A 83 8.75 2.51 6.05
C ILE A 83 8.34 1.79 7.33
N THR A 84 7.39 0.85 7.25
CA THR A 84 6.99 0.03 8.40
C THR A 84 8.20 -0.66 9.04
N LYS A 85 9.08 -1.25 8.23
CA LYS A 85 10.30 -1.90 8.73
C LYS A 85 11.28 -0.93 9.39
N LEU A 86 11.43 0.26 8.84
CA LEU A 86 12.26 1.31 9.46
C LEU A 86 11.71 1.71 10.84
N ILE A 87 10.39 1.90 10.94
CA ILE A 87 9.72 2.27 12.20
C ILE A 87 9.82 1.12 13.22
N ALA A 88 9.54 -0.11 12.79
CA ALA A 88 9.63 -1.30 13.64
C ALA A 88 11.07 -1.51 14.15
N GLY A 89 12.06 -1.34 13.30
CA GLY A 89 13.48 -1.42 13.67
C GLY A 89 13.88 -0.34 14.68
N ALA A 90 13.45 0.90 14.47
CA ALA A 90 13.68 2.00 15.42
C ALA A 90 13.00 1.76 16.78
N ALA A 91 11.88 1.03 16.79
CA ALA A 91 11.17 0.64 18.01
C ALA A 91 11.76 -0.63 18.68
N GLY A 92 12.80 -1.24 18.10
CA GLY A 92 13.41 -2.48 18.61
C GLY A 92 12.55 -3.74 18.43
N ILE A 93 11.60 -3.71 17.50
CA ILE A 93 10.75 -4.86 17.18
C ILE A 93 11.51 -5.80 16.26
N ASN A 94 11.58 -7.08 16.65
CA ASN A 94 12.19 -8.11 15.83
C ASN A 94 11.42 -8.29 14.52
N GLN A 95 12.15 -8.40 13.43
CA GLN A 95 11.59 -8.57 12.09
C GLN A 95 12.57 -9.34 11.19
N ALA A 96 12.09 -9.86 10.06
CA ALA A 96 12.94 -10.46 9.06
C ALA A 96 13.98 -9.45 8.54
N ASP A 97 15.22 -9.89 8.36
CA ASP A 97 16.24 -9.11 7.67
C ASP A 97 15.79 -8.81 6.24
N TYR A 98 16.15 -7.63 5.75
CA TYR A 98 15.72 -7.20 4.42
C TYR A 98 16.73 -6.29 3.71
N VAL A 99 16.63 -6.30 2.40
CA VAL A 99 17.31 -5.36 1.50
C VAL A 99 16.24 -4.62 0.70
N LEU A 100 16.32 -3.30 0.68
CA LEU A 100 15.49 -2.48 -0.21
C LEU A 100 16.18 -2.39 -1.58
N VAL A 101 15.43 -2.69 -2.62
CA VAL A 101 15.78 -2.52 -4.04
C VAL A 101 14.79 -1.57 -4.66
N THR A 102 15.25 -0.70 -5.58
CA THR A 102 14.36 0.13 -6.37
C THR A 102 14.26 -0.37 -7.81
N ALA A 103 13.10 -0.16 -8.45
CA ALA A 103 12.92 -0.50 -9.86
C ALA A 103 13.91 0.26 -10.76
N SER A 104 14.20 1.53 -10.41
CA SER A 104 15.20 2.34 -11.11
C SER A 104 16.63 1.77 -10.98
N GLU A 105 17.03 1.30 -9.78
CA GLU A 105 18.33 0.65 -9.55
C GLU A 105 18.44 -0.64 -10.35
N LEU A 106 17.42 -1.51 -10.29
CA LEU A 106 17.37 -2.75 -11.07
C LEU A 106 17.51 -2.50 -12.57
N LYS A 107 16.82 -1.47 -13.08
CA LYS A 107 16.90 -1.08 -14.49
C LYS A 107 18.27 -0.52 -14.90
N ALA A 108 18.92 0.19 -13.98
CA ALA A 108 20.24 0.79 -14.24
C ALA A 108 21.34 -0.26 -14.33
N ASP A 109 21.36 -1.23 -13.40
CA ASP A 109 22.33 -2.33 -13.37
C ASP A 109 21.75 -3.54 -12.60
N GLU A 110 21.09 -4.42 -13.34
CA GLU A 110 20.53 -5.64 -12.78
C GLU A 110 21.61 -6.50 -12.10
N THR A 111 22.75 -6.68 -12.77
CA THR A 111 23.82 -7.55 -12.26
C THR A 111 24.34 -7.06 -10.91
N ALA A 112 24.67 -5.78 -10.80
CA ALA A 112 25.13 -5.20 -9.54
C ALA A 112 24.06 -5.26 -8.45
N THR A 113 22.78 -5.09 -8.81
CA THR A 113 21.65 -5.19 -7.88
C THR A 113 21.52 -6.60 -7.32
N LEU A 114 21.58 -7.63 -8.19
CA LEU A 114 21.54 -9.04 -7.75
C LEU A 114 22.76 -9.39 -6.88
N ASP A 115 23.95 -8.96 -7.27
CA ASP A 115 25.19 -9.19 -6.50
C ASP A 115 25.09 -8.59 -5.09
N ARG A 116 24.54 -7.39 -4.96
CA ARG A 116 24.32 -6.73 -3.67
C ARG A 116 23.35 -7.50 -2.78
N VAL A 117 22.25 -7.98 -3.33
CA VAL A 117 21.26 -8.78 -2.58
C VAL A 117 21.88 -10.11 -2.13
N GLU A 118 22.56 -10.82 -3.03
CA GLU A 118 23.23 -12.10 -2.71
C GLU A 118 24.35 -11.92 -1.71
N ALA A 119 25.14 -10.86 -1.81
CA ALA A 119 26.21 -10.57 -0.84
C ALA A 119 25.67 -10.29 0.58
N TYR A 120 24.47 -9.69 0.67
CA TYR A 120 23.83 -9.42 1.97
C TYR A 120 23.33 -10.71 2.64
N PHE A 121 22.55 -11.51 1.91
CA PHE A 121 21.90 -12.69 2.51
C PHE A 121 22.78 -13.94 2.49
N ASN A 122 23.58 -14.10 1.43
CA ASN A 122 24.43 -15.28 1.20
C ASN A 122 23.68 -16.64 1.31
N ARG A 123 22.38 -16.63 1.06
CA ARG A 123 21.50 -17.80 1.17
C ARG A 123 20.18 -17.61 0.43
N TYR A 124 19.56 -18.73 0.08
CA TYR A 124 18.18 -18.84 -0.40
C TYR A 124 17.41 -19.83 0.50
N PRO A 125 16.07 -19.85 0.49
CA PRO A 125 15.18 -19.02 -0.33
C PRO A 125 14.99 -17.62 0.26
N LEU A 126 14.60 -16.67 -0.59
CA LEU A 126 14.27 -15.28 -0.24
C LEU A 126 12.83 -14.96 -0.66
N PHE A 127 12.22 -13.96 -0.03
CA PHE A 127 10.94 -13.40 -0.44
C PHE A 127 11.13 -12.04 -1.07
N ILE A 128 10.43 -11.80 -2.18
CA ILE A 128 10.38 -10.52 -2.86
C ILE A 128 8.97 -9.95 -2.69
N LYS A 129 8.87 -8.68 -2.31
CA LYS A 129 7.59 -8.02 -2.03
C LYS A 129 7.62 -6.57 -2.52
N PRO A 130 6.65 -6.12 -3.35
CA PRO A 130 6.42 -4.70 -3.58
C PRO A 130 6.07 -4.00 -2.24
N ALA A 131 6.57 -2.78 -2.03
CA ALA A 131 6.42 -2.10 -0.75
C ALA A 131 4.96 -1.70 -0.46
N ASN A 132 4.23 -1.19 -1.47
CA ASN A 132 2.90 -0.58 -1.29
C ASN A 132 1.76 -1.43 -1.85
N GLU A 133 1.95 -2.74 -2.02
CA GLU A 133 0.87 -3.65 -2.45
C GLU A 133 0.37 -4.49 -1.28
N GLY A 134 -0.93 -4.82 -1.32
CA GLY A 134 -1.60 -5.67 -0.34
C GLY A 134 -1.93 -7.05 -0.92
N SER A 135 -2.57 -7.91 -0.10
CA SER A 135 -3.15 -9.20 -0.51
C SER A 135 -2.23 -10.09 -1.34
N SER A 136 -0.94 -10.10 -1.02
CA SER A 136 0.10 -10.91 -1.69
C SER A 136 0.33 -10.61 -3.17
N VAL A 137 -0.13 -9.46 -3.68
CA VAL A 137 0.11 -9.04 -5.06
C VAL A 137 1.61 -8.79 -5.28
N GLY A 138 2.18 -9.41 -6.32
CA GLY A 138 3.59 -9.27 -6.68
C GLY A 138 4.58 -9.89 -5.70
N ILE A 139 4.11 -10.73 -4.75
CA ILE A 139 4.98 -11.46 -3.82
C ILE A 139 5.46 -12.75 -4.48
N SER A 140 6.77 -12.99 -4.42
CA SER A 140 7.36 -14.23 -4.87
C SER A 140 8.40 -14.77 -3.88
N LYS A 141 8.49 -16.11 -3.79
CA LYS A 141 9.56 -16.82 -3.08
C LYS A 141 10.54 -17.35 -4.10
N VAL A 142 11.81 -17.03 -3.94
CA VAL A 142 12.86 -17.32 -4.93
C VAL A 142 13.94 -18.20 -4.33
N HIS A 143 14.47 -19.14 -5.13
CA HIS A 143 15.38 -20.17 -4.65
C HIS A 143 16.77 -20.10 -5.28
N ASP A 144 16.95 -19.24 -6.27
CA ASP A 144 18.23 -19.01 -6.94
C ASP A 144 18.30 -17.62 -7.57
N ARG A 145 19.47 -17.27 -8.13
CA ARG A 145 19.73 -15.99 -8.80
C ARG A 145 18.80 -15.72 -9.99
N ALA A 146 18.48 -16.76 -10.77
CA ALA A 146 17.62 -16.58 -11.94
C ALA A 146 16.18 -16.26 -11.53
N GLU A 147 15.71 -16.91 -10.46
CA GLU A 147 14.39 -16.59 -9.85
C GLU A 147 14.40 -15.22 -9.20
N LEU A 148 15.51 -14.82 -8.53
CA LEU A 148 15.65 -13.50 -7.94
C LEU A 148 15.49 -12.40 -8.99
N GLY A 149 16.17 -12.49 -10.13
CA GLY A 149 16.05 -11.52 -11.23
C GLY A 149 14.62 -11.44 -11.76
N ARG A 150 13.96 -12.57 -12.02
CA ARG A 150 12.57 -12.61 -12.48
C ARG A 150 11.60 -12.01 -11.46
N GLY A 151 11.75 -12.37 -10.19
CA GLY A 151 10.89 -11.87 -9.12
C GLY A 151 11.03 -10.37 -8.90
N LEU A 152 12.26 -9.84 -8.96
CA LEU A 152 12.49 -8.40 -8.89
C LEU A 152 11.88 -7.66 -10.08
N ALA A 153 12.02 -8.20 -11.30
CA ALA A 153 11.43 -7.61 -12.50
C ALA A 153 9.88 -7.61 -12.43
N GLU A 154 9.28 -8.68 -11.92
CA GLU A 154 7.84 -8.75 -11.69
C GLU A 154 7.39 -7.72 -10.64
N ALA A 155 8.04 -7.67 -9.48
CA ALA A 155 7.71 -6.73 -8.40
C ALA A 155 7.88 -5.26 -8.83
N ALA A 156 8.88 -4.96 -9.68
CA ALA A 156 9.10 -3.63 -10.28
C ALA A 156 7.94 -3.16 -11.18
N GLY A 157 7.12 -4.08 -11.65
CA GLY A 157 5.88 -3.74 -12.38
C GLY A 157 4.76 -3.20 -11.49
N TYR A 158 4.85 -3.40 -10.18
CA TYR A 158 3.84 -2.97 -9.21
C TYR A 158 4.28 -1.76 -8.41
N ASP A 159 5.55 -1.66 -8.02
CA ASP A 159 6.06 -0.58 -7.17
C ASP A 159 7.50 -0.22 -7.51
N GLU A 160 7.86 1.04 -7.30
CA GLU A 160 9.25 1.51 -7.38
C GLU A 160 10.12 0.92 -6.24
N LYS A 161 9.54 0.67 -5.05
CA LYS A 161 10.23 0.08 -3.90
C LYS A 161 9.92 -1.40 -3.76
N ILE A 162 10.96 -2.20 -3.69
CA ILE A 162 10.88 -3.65 -3.59
C ILE A 162 11.68 -4.11 -2.38
N LEU A 163 11.07 -4.89 -1.50
CA LEU A 163 11.78 -5.53 -0.40
C LEU A 163 12.18 -6.94 -0.82
N VAL A 164 13.42 -7.28 -0.56
CA VAL A 164 13.91 -8.66 -0.54
C VAL A 164 14.12 -9.04 0.91
N GLU A 165 13.46 -10.09 1.37
CA GLU A 165 13.47 -10.52 2.77
C GLU A 165 14.02 -11.94 2.91
N GLU A 166 14.66 -12.21 4.04
CA GLU A 166 14.96 -13.58 4.40
C GLU A 166 13.70 -14.41 4.61
N THR A 167 13.81 -15.72 4.38
CA THR A 167 12.74 -16.65 4.71
C THR A 167 12.82 -17.05 6.18
N ILE A 168 11.78 -16.73 6.95
CA ILE A 168 11.61 -17.21 8.32
C ILE A 168 10.82 -18.51 8.27
N VAL A 169 11.33 -19.55 8.92
CA VAL A 169 10.63 -20.82 9.10
C VAL A 169 9.94 -20.81 10.45
N GLY A 170 8.62 -20.91 10.47
CA GLY A 170 7.84 -20.88 11.70
C GLY A 170 6.36 -21.09 11.44
N ARG A 171 5.56 -20.99 12.51
CA ARG A 171 4.10 -20.92 12.38
C ARG A 171 3.70 -19.49 11.98
N GLU A 172 2.86 -19.39 10.97
CA GLU A 172 2.19 -18.14 10.64
C GLU A 172 1.06 -17.89 11.61
N ILE A 173 1.07 -16.72 12.23
CA ILE A 173 0.04 -16.30 13.19
C ILE A 173 -0.43 -14.92 12.77
N GLU A 174 -1.73 -14.77 12.66
CA GLU A 174 -2.39 -13.51 12.33
C GLU A 174 -3.27 -13.06 13.49
N THR A 175 -3.29 -11.79 13.79
CA THR A 175 -4.17 -11.19 14.79
C THR A 175 -4.75 -9.89 14.26
N ALA A 176 -6.05 -9.71 14.46
CA ALA A 176 -6.72 -8.44 14.18
C ALA A 176 -6.55 -7.50 15.40
N VAL A 177 -6.35 -6.21 15.09
CA VAL A 177 -6.20 -5.14 16.07
C VAL A 177 -7.32 -4.12 15.89
#